data_eb79d0d8264a3524963af2a9d6c580d1
#
_entry.id   eb79d0d8264a3524963af2a9d6c580d1
#
_cell.length_a   1.000
_cell.length_b   1.000
_cell.length_c   1.000
_cell.angle_alpha   90.00
_cell.angle_beta   90.00
_cell.angle_gamma   90.00
#
_symmetry.space_group_name_H-M   'P 1'
#
loop_
_entity.id
_entity.type
_entity.pdbx_description
1 polymer ?
#
loop_
_entity_poly.entity_id
_entity_poly.type
_entity_poly.pdbx_seq_one_letter_code
_entity_poly.pdbx_strand_id
1 'polypeptide(L)'
;MQKTYTNSYLFKRFLPYYGKYYPTLILDLICAGFSTMCDLVLPIILRYLTNTARQDLSLLTVKLILTLGVIFVLLRVVDTIANYYMQNIGHVMGAQIETDMRYDIFSHIQQLPYSYYNTNKSGQILSRITTDLFDVTEFAHHCPEEFFIAVVKLVVSFVILININITLTLTIFIMIPIMVFFMSSTNNHMRKAQKEQRNHVGEINSGIENNILGAKVVKSFANEELEVKKFHKENLRFLDIKREFYKHMSNFQVVYRIFDGIMYLTVIVLGSYYMKVGKINAGDMFLYTLYINMLLNTVKKIVDYMEQFQRGMTGIERFIEIMDVKNDIVDKENAKVLTDVSGDIEFENVSFAYPDSDAKVLDDISFSINKGENIAIVGSSGVGKTTISNLIPRFYEVTEGAILIDGTDIRDIKQKSLRDNIGIVQQEVYLFSGTIYENIVYGKKNASFEDVEKAAKMAGAYDFIMELPDKFDTYIGERGTKLSGGQKQRISIARVFLKNPPILILDEATSALDNNSEAIVQQSLEILSKGRTTITIAHRLSTIRNASKILVLTENGIEESGTHEELMNKEGIYFNLYNKNIDELKE
;
A
#
# COMPACT_ATOMS: atom_id res chain seq x y z
N MET A 1 7.47 -9.22 -17.11
CA MET A 1 8.73 -9.68 -16.44
C MET A 1 8.95 -8.85 -15.19
N GLN A 2 8.98 -9.45 -14.00
CA GLN A 2 9.36 -8.73 -12.77
C GLN A 2 10.81 -8.23 -12.94
N LYS A 3 11.01 -6.91 -12.84
CA LYS A 3 12.35 -6.32 -12.83
C LYS A 3 13.07 -6.80 -11.57
N THR A 4 14.15 -7.55 -11.71
CA THR A 4 14.99 -7.96 -10.58
C THR A 4 15.95 -6.81 -10.27
N TYR A 5 15.74 -6.13 -9.18
CA TYR A 5 16.62 -5.05 -8.72
C TYR A 5 17.78 -5.62 -7.89
N THR A 6 18.97 -5.07 -8.06
CA THR A 6 20.11 -5.41 -7.19
C THR A 6 20.02 -4.63 -5.87
N ASN A 7 20.45 -5.23 -4.76
CA ASN A 7 20.46 -4.55 -3.45
C ASN A 7 21.22 -3.21 -3.49
N SER A 8 22.29 -3.12 -4.27
CA SER A 8 23.05 -1.87 -4.43
C SER A 8 22.22 -0.76 -5.10
N TYR A 9 21.41 -1.12 -6.11
CA TYR A 9 20.50 -0.16 -6.76
C TYR A 9 19.41 0.32 -5.80
N LEU A 10 18.78 -0.61 -5.08
CA LEU A 10 17.73 -0.29 -4.10
C LEU A 10 18.26 0.64 -3.02
N PHE A 11 19.43 0.33 -2.46
CA PHE A 11 20.07 1.15 -1.44
C PHE A 11 20.40 2.56 -1.96
N LYS A 12 20.94 2.67 -3.17
CA LYS A 12 21.23 3.96 -3.80
C LYS A 12 19.98 4.83 -4.01
N ARG A 13 18.85 4.20 -4.36
CA ARG A 13 17.56 4.89 -4.53
C ARG A 13 16.92 5.30 -3.20
N PHE A 14 17.18 4.55 -2.14
CA PHE A 14 16.69 4.82 -0.80
C PHE A 14 17.51 5.89 -0.06
N LEU A 15 18.83 5.93 -0.29
CA LEU A 15 19.75 6.82 0.42
C LEU A 15 19.34 8.31 0.45
N PRO A 16 18.73 8.90 -0.60
CA PRO A 16 18.27 10.29 -0.57
C PRO A 16 17.27 10.60 0.56
N TYR A 17 16.49 9.62 1.03
CA TYR A 17 15.55 9.82 2.13
C TYR A 17 16.25 10.10 3.47
N TYR A 18 17.53 9.70 3.63
CA TYR A 18 18.33 10.15 4.77
C TYR A 18 18.82 11.60 4.65
N GLY A 19 18.76 12.22 3.47
CA GLY A 19 19.41 13.51 3.20
C GLY A 19 19.09 14.60 4.23
N LYS A 20 17.82 14.72 4.62
CA LYS A 20 17.37 15.68 5.64
C LYS A 20 17.81 15.27 7.07
N TYR A 21 18.06 13.99 7.31
CA TYR A 21 18.21 13.37 8.62
C TYR A 21 19.64 12.91 8.94
N TYR A 22 20.62 13.18 8.05
CA TYR A 22 22.03 12.83 8.28
C TYR A 22 22.58 13.29 9.62
N PRO A 23 22.34 14.52 10.10
CA PRO A 23 22.85 14.95 11.40
C PRO A 23 22.29 14.10 12.54
N THR A 24 21.00 13.76 12.47
CA THR A 24 20.32 12.91 13.48
C THR A 24 20.90 11.50 13.47
N LEU A 25 21.11 10.90 12.29
CA LEU A 25 21.70 9.58 12.13
C LEU A 25 23.14 9.52 12.68
N ILE A 26 23.96 10.53 12.37
CA ILE A 26 25.34 10.59 12.87
C ILE A 26 25.36 10.70 14.39
N LEU A 27 24.52 11.56 14.96
CA LEU A 27 24.44 11.71 16.41
C LEU A 27 23.89 10.43 17.09
N ASP A 28 22.95 9.74 16.46
CA ASP A 28 22.45 8.45 16.89
C ASP A 28 23.57 7.39 16.96
N LEU A 29 24.38 7.27 15.92
CA LEU A 29 25.54 6.38 15.89
C LEU A 29 26.61 6.76 16.92
N ILE A 30 26.81 8.07 17.18
CA ILE A 30 27.71 8.54 18.23
C ILE A 30 27.16 8.12 19.60
N CYS A 31 25.89 8.31 19.86
CA CYS A 31 25.23 7.85 21.10
C CYS A 31 25.34 6.33 21.27
N ALA A 32 25.12 5.56 20.19
CA ALA A 32 25.30 4.12 20.17
C ALA A 32 26.74 3.70 20.50
N GLY A 33 27.71 4.44 19.98
CA GLY A 33 29.13 4.28 20.31
C GLY A 33 29.42 4.52 21.80
N PHE A 34 28.92 5.62 22.36
CA PHE A 34 29.09 5.93 23.80
C PHE A 34 28.41 4.88 24.69
N SER A 35 27.17 4.52 24.41
CA SER A 35 26.45 3.48 25.15
C SER A 35 27.22 2.15 25.12
N THR A 36 27.70 1.75 23.92
CA THR A 36 28.52 0.55 23.75
C THR A 36 29.82 0.61 24.55
N MET A 37 30.51 1.75 24.57
CA MET A 37 31.73 1.91 25.38
C MET A 37 31.43 1.81 26.89
N CYS A 38 30.32 2.37 27.35
CA CYS A 38 29.91 2.24 28.76
C CYS A 38 29.71 0.76 29.16
N ASP A 39 29.10 -0.04 28.28
CA ASP A 39 28.92 -1.47 28.50
C ASP A 39 30.26 -2.22 28.58
N LEU A 40 31.23 -1.85 27.74
CA LEU A 40 32.55 -2.49 27.68
C LEU A 40 33.44 -2.15 28.88
N VAL A 41 33.21 -1.03 29.55
CA VAL A 41 34.04 -0.59 30.70
C VAL A 41 33.71 -1.36 31.99
N LEU A 42 32.47 -1.80 32.20
CA LEU A 42 32.08 -2.52 33.42
C LEU A 42 32.94 -3.77 33.69
N PRO A 43 33.15 -4.68 32.73
CA PRO A 43 34.03 -5.84 32.94
C PRO A 43 35.48 -5.45 33.30
N ILE A 44 35.98 -4.32 32.74
CA ILE A 44 37.33 -3.81 33.03
C ILE A 44 37.44 -3.35 34.49
N ILE A 45 36.44 -2.63 34.99
CA ILE A 45 36.38 -2.20 36.39
C ILE A 45 36.41 -3.41 37.33
N LEU A 46 35.58 -4.42 37.05
CA LEU A 46 35.50 -5.63 37.84
C LEU A 46 36.80 -6.43 37.82
N ARG A 47 37.45 -6.53 36.65
CA ARG A 47 38.80 -7.11 36.53
C ARG A 47 39.81 -6.36 37.39
N TYR A 48 39.84 -5.05 37.35
CA TYR A 48 40.75 -4.21 38.11
C TYR A 48 40.56 -4.45 39.63
N LEU A 49 39.34 -4.40 40.12
CA LEU A 49 39.02 -4.66 41.54
C LEU A 49 39.44 -6.06 41.97
N THR A 50 39.13 -7.08 41.17
CA THR A 50 39.49 -8.49 41.50
C THR A 50 41.00 -8.68 41.53
N ASN A 51 41.74 -8.06 40.59
CA ASN A 51 43.18 -8.19 40.54
C ASN A 51 43.86 -7.43 41.68
N THR A 52 43.39 -6.26 42.06
CA THR A 52 43.85 -5.48 43.19
C THR A 52 43.61 -6.24 44.50
N ALA A 53 42.44 -6.80 44.70
CA ALA A 53 42.11 -7.63 45.87
C ALA A 53 43.02 -8.85 46.02
N ARG A 54 43.43 -9.46 44.90
CA ARG A 54 44.34 -10.60 44.88
C ARG A 54 45.79 -10.19 45.25
N GLN A 55 46.24 -9.01 44.87
CA GLN A 55 47.58 -8.55 45.20
C GLN A 55 47.72 -8.22 46.68
N ASP A 56 46.86 -7.39 47.20
CA ASP A 56 46.77 -7.06 48.61
C ASP A 56 45.40 -6.40 48.91
N LEU A 57 44.66 -6.96 49.85
CA LEU A 57 43.37 -6.43 50.30
C LEU A 57 43.48 -5.00 50.85
N SER A 58 44.62 -4.60 51.38
CA SER A 58 44.87 -3.25 51.89
C SER A 58 44.86 -2.20 50.79
N LEU A 59 45.14 -2.58 49.54
CA LEU A 59 45.08 -1.71 48.36
C LEU A 59 43.65 -1.37 47.96
N LEU A 60 42.65 -2.19 48.34
CA LEU A 60 41.23 -1.91 48.19
C LEU A 60 40.76 -0.87 49.22
N THR A 61 41.31 0.33 49.12
CA THR A 61 40.85 1.42 50.00
C THR A 61 39.40 1.82 49.71
N VAL A 62 38.70 2.27 50.76
CA VAL A 62 37.32 2.80 50.59
C VAL A 62 37.29 3.92 49.55
N LYS A 63 38.33 4.76 49.49
CA LYS A 63 38.46 5.81 48.49
C LYS A 63 38.49 5.26 47.06
N LEU A 64 39.25 4.20 46.80
CA LEU A 64 39.34 3.56 45.48
C LEU A 64 37.98 2.98 45.08
N ILE A 65 37.32 2.26 45.98
CA ILE A 65 35.98 1.66 45.75
C ILE A 65 34.97 2.74 45.41
N LEU A 66 34.91 3.82 46.19
CA LEU A 66 34.01 4.94 45.96
C LEU A 66 34.34 5.69 44.65
N THR A 67 35.62 5.87 44.32
CA THR A 67 36.04 6.49 43.06
C THR A 67 35.56 5.69 41.87
N LEU A 68 35.78 4.37 41.85
CA LEU A 68 35.31 3.50 40.78
C LEU A 68 33.77 3.42 40.73
N GLY A 69 33.11 3.45 41.90
CA GLY A 69 31.66 3.56 41.97
C GLY A 69 31.12 4.86 41.34
N VAL A 70 31.73 6.00 41.63
CA VAL A 70 31.37 7.29 41.03
C VAL A 70 31.60 7.26 39.53
N ILE A 71 32.72 6.74 39.05
CA ILE A 71 33.00 6.59 37.60
C ILE A 71 31.91 5.73 36.95
N PHE A 72 31.57 4.61 37.55
CA PHE A 72 30.50 3.75 37.03
C PHE A 72 29.14 4.45 36.96
N VAL A 73 28.77 5.19 38.01
CA VAL A 73 27.52 5.98 38.01
C VAL A 73 27.53 7.03 36.90
N LEU A 74 28.64 7.76 36.72
CA LEU A 74 28.76 8.73 35.65
C LEU A 74 28.65 8.10 34.26
N LEU A 75 29.27 6.95 34.03
CA LEU A 75 29.13 6.18 32.80
C LEU A 75 27.69 5.75 32.58
N ARG A 76 26.97 5.29 33.61
CA ARG A 76 25.55 4.93 33.49
C ARG A 76 24.63 6.12 33.23
N VAL A 77 24.96 7.29 33.74
CA VAL A 77 24.22 8.52 33.40
C VAL A 77 24.41 8.86 31.91
N VAL A 78 25.65 8.80 31.41
CA VAL A 78 25.94 9.03 29.99
C VAL A 78 25.22 8.00 29.11
N ASP A 79 25.31 6.71 29.46
CA ASP A 79 24.62 5.63 28.79
C ASP A 79 23.10 5.83 28.75
N THR A 80 22.50 6.23 29.87
CA THR A 80 21.06 6.50 29.95
C THR A 80 20.64 7.66 29.04
N ILE A 81 21.41 8.74 28.99
CA ILE A 81 21.15 9.89 28.12
C ILE A 81 21.31 9.48 26.65
N ALA A 82 22.37 8.76 26.31
CA ALA A 82 22.60 8.28 24.95
C ALA A 82 21.48 7.31 24.51
N ASN A 83 21.09 6.39 25.37
CA ASN A 83 20.01 5.45 25.10
C ASN A 83 18.66 6.19 24.93
N TYR A 84 18.37 7.19 25.76
CA TYR A 84 17.18 8.02 25.58
C TYR A 84 17.15 8.70 24.20
N TYR A 85 18.30 9.22 23.73
CA TYR A 85 18.40 9.82 22.40
C TYR A 85 18.09 8.80 21.30
N MET A 86 18.72 7.62 21.35
CA MET A 86 18.53 6.53 20.39
C MET A 86 17.06 6.07 20.35
N GLN A 87 16.48 5.79 21.55
CA GLN A 87 15.12 5.29 21.66
C GLN A 87 14.03 6.33 21.29
N ASN A 88 14.30 7.61 21.45
CA ASN A 88 13.32 8.66 21.12
C ASN A 88 13.63 9.27 19.73
N ILE A 89 14.75 9.95 19.60
CA ILE A 89 15.04 10.76 18.41
C ILE A 89 15.41 9.89 17.21
N GLY A 90 16.13 8.79 17.43
CA GLY A 90 16.42 7.79 16.40
C GLY A 90 15.16 7.17 15.81
N HIS A 91 14.21 6.72 16.66
CA HIS A 91 12.93 6.17 16.18
C HIS A 91 12.07 7.23 15.48
N VAL A 92 12.04 8.48 15.98
CA VAL A 92 11.33 9.58 15.32
C VAL A 92 11.92 9.86 13.93
N MET A 93 13.25 9.76 13.76
CA MET A 93 13.89 9.86 12.44
C MET A 93 13.36 8.78 11.47
N GLY A 94 13.28 7.54 11.91
CA GLY A 94 12.69 6.46 11.11
C GLY A 94 11.25 6.76 10.70
N ALA A 95 10.42 7.21 11.64
CA ALA A 95 9.02 7.58 11.38
C ALA A 95 8.88 8.78 10.43
N GLN A 96 9.81 9.73 10.47
CA GLN A 96 9.85 10.85 9.53
C GLN A 96 10.21 10.40 8.11
N ILE A 97 11.19 9.50 7.96
CA ILE A 97 11.53 8.88 6.65
C ILE A 97 10.29 8.15 6.09
N GLU A 98 9.60 7.37 6.91
CA GLU A 98 8.35 6.69 6.52
C GLU A 98 7.28 7.69 6.05
N THR A 99 7.14 8.79 6.78
CA THR A 99 6.16 9.84 6.45
C THR A 99 6.47 10.49 5.10
N ASP A 100 7.74 10.81 4.83
CA ASP A 100 8.19 11.36 3.55
C ASP A 100 7.92 10.34 2.41
N MET A 101 8.29 9.07 2.60
CA MET A 101 8.05 8.01 1.60
C MET A 101 6.55 7.76 1.38
N ARG A 102 5.74 7.78 2.43
CA ARG A 102 4.28 7.62 2.33
C ARG A 102 3.65 8.77 1.56
N TYR A 103 4.11 9.99 1.77
CA TYR A 103 3.67 11.15 1.02
C TYR A 103 4.03 11.03 -0.48
N ASP A 104 5.27 10.64 -0.78
CA ASP A 104 5.76 10.52 -2.15
C ASP A 104 5.01 9.42 -2.92
N ILE A 105 4.86 8.23 -2.32
CA ILE A 105 4.14 7.13 -2.97
C ILE A 105 2.66 7.44 -3.16
N PHE A 106 2.01 8.07 -2.18
CA PHE A 106 0.60 8.46 -2.32
C PHE A 106 0.43 9.54 -3.40
N SER A 107 1.31 10.53 -3.43
CA SER A 107 1.32 11.58 -4.46
C SER A 107 1.55 11.01 -5.86
N HIS A 108 2.46 10.05 -5.98
CA HIS A 108 2.74 9.38 -7.24
C HIS A 108 1.55 8.53 -7.72
N ILE A 109 0.95 7.75 -6.81
CA ILE A 109 -0.24 6.94 -7.11
C ILE A 109 -1.36 7.80 -7.67
N GLN A 110 -1.62 9.00 -7.10
CA GLN A 110 -2.66 9.90 -7.61
C GLN A 110 -2.42 10.38 -9.06
N GLN A 111 -1.22 10.25 -9.58
CA GLN A 111 -0.84 10.63 -10.95
C GLN A 111 -0.84 9.44 -11.91
N LEU A 112 -0.97 8.21 -11.42
CA LEU A 112 -0.94 7.01 -12.26
C LEU A 112 -2.21 6.91 -13.13
N PRO A 113 -2.11 6.28 -14.32
CA PRO A 113 -3.23 6.12 -15.23
C PRO A 113 -4.29 5.18 -14.63
N TYR A 114 -5.53 5.30 -15.09
CA TYR A 114 -6.64 4.49 -14.59
C TYR A 114 -6.43 2.98 -14.79
N SER A 115 -5.70 2.59 -15.84
CA SER A 115 -5.30 1.21 -16.10
C SER A 115 -4.55 0.55 -14.92
N TYR A 116 -3.73 1.32 -14.21
CA TYR A 116 -2.99 0.82 -13.04
C TYR A 116 -3.93 0.32 -11.94
N TYR A 117 -5.03 1.01 -11.69
CA TYR A 117 -6.00 0.65 -10.65
C TYR A 117 -6.83 -0.59 -11.03
N ASN A 118 -7.07 -0.81 -12.32
CA ASN A 118 -7.81 -1.97 -12.81
C ASN A 118 -6.96 -3.26 -12.75
N THR A 119 -5.65 -3.14 -12.97
CA THR A 119 -4.72 -4.29 -12.98
C THR A 119 -4.20 -4.65 -11.59
N ASN A 120 -4.20 -3.70 -10.64
CA ASN A 120 -3.65 -3.90 -9.30
C ASN A 120 -4.75 -3.94 -8.23
N LYS A 121 -4.69 -4.95 -7.36
CA LYS A 121 -5.65 -5.07 -6.25
C LYS A 121 -5.43 -3.96 -5.23
N SER A 122 -6.48 -3.24 -4.84
CA SER A 122 -6.43 -2.16 -3.85
C SER A 122 -5.79 -2.57 -2.52
N GLY A 123 -6.03 -3.80 -2.05
CA GLY A 123 -5.39 -4.33 -0.84
C GLY A 123 -3.87 -4.47 -0.96
N GLN A 124 -3.33 -4.77 -2.16
CA GLN A 124 -1.87 -4.81 -2.37
C GLN A 124 -1.27 -3.40 -2.33
N ILE A 125 -1.92 -2.42 -2.96
CA ILE A 125 -1.49 -1.03 -2.91
C ILE A 125 -1.51 -0.53 -1.46
N LEU A 126 -2.56 -0.81 -0.71
CA LEU A 126 -2.68 -0.43 0.69
C LEU A 126 -1.56 -1.04 1.55
N SER A 127 -1.28 -2.35 1.39
CA SER A 127 -0.17 -3.01 2.10
C SER A 127 1.19 -2.36 1.82
N ARG A 128 1.43 -1.94 0.57
CA ARG A 128 2.69 -1.27 0.17
C ARG A 128 2.85 0.11 0.81
N ILE A 129 1.75 0.84 1.03
CA ILE A 129 1.76 2.19 1.65
C ILE A 129 1.86 2.10 3.18
N THR A 130 1.44 0.99 3.78
CA THR A 130 1.38 0.81 5.23
C THR A 130 2.44 -0.16 5.73
N THR A 131 2.23 -1.46 5.56
CA THR A 131 3.06 -2.52 6.16
C THR A 131 4.48 -2.55 5.60
N ASP A 132 4.64 -2.41 4.27
CA ASP A 132 5.97 -2.47 3.66
C ASP A 132 6.81 -1.24 4.06
N LEU A 133 6.19 -0.04 4.18
CA LEU A 133 6.90 1.16 4.66
C LEU A 133 7.28 1.06 6.14
N PHE A 134 6.48 0.41 6.98
CA PHE A 134 6.85 0.12 8.36
C PHE A 134 8.13 -0.75 8.42
N ASP A 135 8.23 -1.80 7.61
CA ASP A 135 9.45 -2.62 7.53
C ASP A 135 10.66 -1.79 7.05
N VAL A 136 10.45 -0.79 6.19
CA VAL A 136 11.50 0.16 5.77
C VAL A 136 11.94 1.07 6.92
N THR A 137 11.00 1.56 7.73
CA THR A 137 11.30 2.38 8.93
C THR A 137 12.18 1.64 9.91
N GLU A 138 11.79 0.43 10.25
CA GLU A 138 12.54 -0.45 11.13
C GLU A 138 13.96 -0.74 10.60
N PHE A 139 14.06 -0.97 9.27
CA PHE A 139 15.35 -1.11 8.60
C PHE A 139 16.18 0.17 8.71
N ALA A 140 15.58 1.33 8.42
CA ALA A 140 16.29 2.61 8.33
C ALA A 140 16.92 3.04 9.65
N HIS A 141 16.27 2.74 10.78
CA HIS A 141 16.76 3.11 12.10
C HIS A 141 17.63 1.99 12.71
N HIS A 142 17.07 0.82 12.91
CA HIS A 142 17.72 -0.23 13.69
C HIS A 142 18.92 -0.89 13.00
N CYS A 143 18.87 -1.13 11.68
CA CYS A 143 19.95 -1.86 11.03
C CYS A 143 21.30 -1.10 11.08
N PRO A 144 21.39 0.19 10.73
CA PRO A 144 22.66 0.93 10.86
C PRO A 144 23.20 0.97 12.29
N GLU A 145 22.32 1.21 13.27
CA GLU A 145 22.66 1.28 14.69
C GLU A 145 23.19 -0.05 15.22
N GLU A 146 22.45 -1.13 15.09
CA GLU A 146 22.82 -2.43 15.66
C GLU A 146 24.02 -3.07 14.96
N PHE A 147 24.19 -2.87 13.63
CA PHE A 147 25.40 -3.29 12.95
C PHE A 147 26.63 -2.49 13.43
N PHE A 148 26.49 -1.20 13.65
CA PHE A 148 27.54 -0.36 14.19
C PHE A 148 27.91 -0.82 15.62
N ILE A 149 26.93 -1.00 16.51
CA ILE A 149 27.13 -1.52 17.87
C ILE A 149 27.86 -2.88 17.84
N ALA A 150 27.42 -3.78 16.95
CA ALA A 150 28.02 -5.09 16.83
C ALA A 150 29.49 -5.04 16.41
N VAL A 151 29.82 -4.21 15.41
CA VAL A 151 31.22 -4.01 14.97
C VAL A 151 32.07 -3.43 16.10
N VAL A 152 31.58 -2.40 16.79
CA VAL A 152 32.32 -1.80 17.93
C VAL A 152 32.53 -2.83 19.04
N LYS A 153 31.49 -3.59 19.45
CA LYS A 153 31.62 -4.63 20.48
C LYS A 153 32.62 -5.70 20.08
N LEU A 154 32.56 -6.20 18.84
CA LEU A 154 33.50 -7.22 18.36
C LEU A 154 34.94 -6.71 18.32
N VAL A 155 35.19 -5.54 17.73
CA VAL A 155 36.54 -4.98 17.56
C VAL A 155 37.15 -4.61 18.92
N VAL A 156 36.41 -3.89 19.76
CA VAL A 156 36.96 -3.43 21.06
C VAL A 156 37.16 -4.61 22.00
N SER A 157 36.24 -5.57 22.06
CA SER A 157 36.43 -6.80 22.85
C SER A 157 37.65 -7.58 22.37
N PHE A 158 37.86 -7.71 21.06
CA PHE A 158 39.05 -8.35 20.49
C PHE A 158 40.34 -7.66 20.95
N VAL A 159 40.41 -6.32 20.80
CA VAL A 159 41.59 -5.53 21.19
C VAL A 159 41.87 -5.66 22.70
N ILE A 160 40.85 -5.64 23.54
CA ILE A 160 41.04 -5.78 24.98
C ILE A 160 41.53 -7.21 25.35
N LEU A 161 40.87 -8.24 24.82
CA LEU A 161 41.16 -9.61 25.17
C LEU A 161 42.50 -10.13 24.62
N ILE A 162 42.90 -9.68 23.40
CA ILE A 162 44.16 -10.10 22.78
C ILE A 162 45.39 -9.60 23.57
N ASN A 163 45.27 -8.43 24.22
CA ASN A 163 46.30 -7.89 25.09
C ASN A 163 46.44 -8.64 26.43
N ILE A 164 45.48 -9.53 26.77
CA ILE A 164 45.54 -10.36 27.98
C ILE A 164 46.14 -11.71 27.64
N ASN A 165 45.57 -12.43 26.67
CA ASN A 165 46.10 -13.72 26.23
C ASN A 165 45.72 -13.99 24.77
N ILE A 166 46.72 -13.98 23.87
CA ILE A 166 46.53 -14.11 22.43
C ILE A 166 45.86 -15.45 22.08
N THR A 167 46.33 -16.54 22.61
CA THR A 167 45.84 -17.89 22.26
C THR A 167 44.40 -18.11 22.69
N LEU A 168 44.04 -17.70 23.90
CA LEU A 168 42.66 -17.84 24.40
C LEU A 168 41.71 -16.97 23.57
N THR A 169 42.11 -15.73 23.27
CA THR A 169 41.30 -14.80 22.46
C THR A 169 41.08 -15.33 21.04
N LEU A 170 42.14 -15.79 20.38
CA LEU A 170 42.01 -16.34 19.02
C LEU A 170 41.13 -17.57 18.98
N THR A 171 41.23 -18.45 19.99
CA THR A 171 40.36 -19.65 20.10
C THR A 171 38.88 -19.25 20.19
N ILE A 172 38.53 -18.23 20.99
CA ILE A 172 37.17 -17.74 21.14
C ILE A 172 36.69 -17.07 19.83
N PHE A 173 37.52 -16.20 19.24
CA PHE A 173 37.12 -15.44 18.05
C PHE A 173 37.02 -16.29 16.78
N ILE A 174 37.76 -17.39 16.63
CA ILE A 174 37.59 -18.38 15.56
C ILE A 174 36.22 -19.08 15.66
N MET A 175 35.67 -19.24 16.85
CA MET A 175 34.35 -19.87 17.03
C MET A 175 33.21 -18.93 16.54
N ILE A 176 33.40 -17.59 16.56
CA ILE A 176 32.36 -16.63 16.18
C ILE A 176 31.90 -16.82 14.73
N PRO A 177 32.76 -16.82 13.69
CA PRO A 177 32.32 -17.04 12.31
C PRO A 177 31.69 -18.42 12.10
N ILE A 178 32.16 -19.44 12.80
CA ILE A 178 31.59 -20.80 12.76
C ILE A 178 30.17 -20.76 13.34
N MET A 179 29.98 -20.11 14.49
CA MET A 179 28.67 -19.91 15.11
C MET A 179 27.71 -19.15 14.17
N VAL A 180 28.16 -18.04 13.57
CA VAL A 180 27.37 -17.26 12.62
C VAL A 180 26.93 -18.12 11.43
N PHE A 181 27.81 -18.96 10.89
CA PHE A 181 27.47 -19.87 9.79
C PHE A 181 26.36 -20.85 10.17
N PHE A 182 26.50 -21.57 11.29
CA PHE A 182 25.50 -22.54 11.74
C PHE A 182 24.18 -21.88 12.14
N MET A 183 24.24 -20.74 12.85
CA MET A 183 23.04 -19.98 13.20
C MET A 183 22.31 -19.45 11.97
N SER A 184 23.03 -18.90 10.99
CA SER A 184 22.41 -18.43 9.75
C SER A 184 21.78 -19.55 8.94
N SER A 185 22.42 -20.74 8.89
CA SER A 185 21.86 -21.91 8.22
C SER A 185 20.55 -22.37 8.86
N THR A 186 20.51 -22.51 10.19
CA THR A 186 19.30 -22.91 10.91
C THR A 186 18.22 -21.84 10.87
N ASN A 187 18.60 -20.55 10.91
CA ASN A 187 17.69 -19.43 10.78
C ASN A 187 17.00 -19.42 9.41
N ASN A 188 17.73 -19.75 8.33
CA ASN A 188 17.13 -19.83 6.99
C ASN A 188 16.03 -20.90 6.88
N HIS A 189 16.20 -22.05 7.57
CA HIS A 189 15.14 -23.08 7.62
C HIS A 189 13.95 -22.61 8.45
N MET A 190 14.19 -21.99 9.60
CA MET A 190 13.14 -21.41 10.44
C MET A 190 12.34 -20.35 9.66
N ARG A 191 13.01 -19.47 8.89
CA ARG A 191 12.36 -18.44 8.05
C ARG A 191 11.47 -19.03 6.97
N LYS A 192 11.91 -20.11 6.29
CA LYS A 192 11.07 -20.78 5.29
C LYS A 192 9.79 -21.30 5.92
N ALA A 193 9.89 -21.97 7.05
CA ALA A 193 8.72 -22.45 7.79
C ALA A 193 7.82 -21.31 8.30
N GLN A 194 8.40 -20.20 8.75
CA GLN A 194 7.65 -19.00 9.15
C GLN A 194 6.91 -18.35 7.97
N LYS A 195 7.52 -18.32 6.78
CA LYS A 195 6.88 -17.83 5.55
C LYS A 195 5.69 -18.71 5.16
N GLU A 196 5.86 -20.03 5.23
CA GLU A 196 4.79 -20.99 4.95
C GLU A 196 3.62 -20.82 5.95
N GLN A 197 3.93 -20.68 7.25
CA GLN A 197 2.93 -20.36 8.27
C GLN A 197 2.16 -19.08 7.95
N ARG A 198 2.84 -17.99 7.56
CA ARG A 198 2.18 -16.72 7.20
C ARG A 198 1.28 -16.86 5.97
N ASN A 199 1.74 -17.58 4.96
CA ASN A 199 0.93 -17.82 3.76
C ASN A 199 -0.35 -18.58 4.11
N HIS A 200 -0.24 -19.62 4.94
CA HIS A 200 -1.42 -20.41 5.33
C HIS A 200 -2.39 -19.64 6.24
N VAL A 201 -1.90 -18.72 7.08
CA VAL A 201 -2.77 -17.77 7.80
C VAL A 201 -3.56 -16.90 6.81
N GLY A 202 -2.93 -16.48 5.72
CA GLY A 202 -3.62 -15.76 4.64
C GLY A 202 -4.74 -16.58 3.99
N GLU A 203 -4.51 -17.89 3.75
CA GLU A 203 -5.54 -18.81 3.22
C GLU A 203 -6.69 -18.97 4.22
N ILE A 204 -6.40 -19.16 5.50
CA ILE A 204 -7.39 -19.24 6.58
C ILE A 204 -8.23 -17.95 6.65
N ASN A 205 -7.58 -16.77 6.63
CA ASN A 205 -8.26 -15.48 6.68
C ASN A 205 -9.20 -15.30 5.49
N SER A 206 -8.76 -15.66 4.27
CA SER A 206 -9.60 -15.62 3.08
C SER A 206 -10.80 -16.59 3.19
N GLY A 207 -10.59 -17.78 3.75
CA GLY A 207 -11.66 -18.73 4.02
C GLY A 207 -12.70 -18.21 5.03
N ILE A 208 -12.22 -17.56 6.11
CA ILE A 208 -13.09 -16.94 7.12
C ILE A 208 -13.87 -15.77 6.50
N GLU A 209 -13.20 -14.89 5.75
CA GLU A 209 -13.82 -13.75 5.07
C GLU A 209 -14.94 -14.22 4.13
N ASN A 210 -14.66 -15.22 3.28
CA ASN A 210 -15.66 -15.81 2.38
C ASN A 210 -16.86 -16.38 3.15
N ASN A 211 -16.64 -17.04 4.28
CA ASN A 211 -17.70 -17.55 5.13
C ASN A 211 -18.55 -16.43 5.77
N ILE A 212 -17.92 -15.35 6.23
CA ILE A 212 -18.62 -14.20 6.81
C ILE A 212 -19.45 -13.49 5.75
N LEU A 213 -18.85 -13.19 4.59
CA LEU A 213 -19.56 -12.56 3.47
C LEU A 213 -20.67 -13.45 2.92
N GLY A 214 -20.44 -14.77 2.86
CA GLY A 214 -21.39 -15.79 2.43
C GLY A 214 -22.35 -16.29 3.51
N ALA A 215 -22.37 -15.69 4.71
CA ALA A 215 -23.13 -16.21 5.85
C ALA A 215 -24.64 -16.42 5.55
N LYS A 216 -25.23 -15.52 4.75
CA LYS A 216 -26.63 -15.66 4.31
C LYS A 216 -26.82 -16.91 3.45
N VAL A 217 -25.87 -17.23 2.59
CA VAL A 217 -25.90 -18.43 1.75
C VAL A 217 -25.75 -19.68 2.61
N VAL A 218 -24.74 -19.71 3.50
CA VAL A 218 -24.54 -20.84 4.43
C VAL A 218 -25.81 -21.14 5.23
N LYS A 219 -26.44 -20.08 5.77
CA LYS A 219 -27.68 -20.17 6.54
C LYS A 219 -28.87 -20.66 5.69
N SER A 220 -29.01 -20.14 4.46
CA SER A 220 -30.16 -20.53 3.58
C SER A 220 -30.10 -21.97 3.13
N PHE A 221 -28.92 -22.59 3.09
CA PHE A 221 -28.72 -23.99 2.75
C PHE A 221 -28.48 -24.90 3.98
N ALA A 222 -28.55 -24.38 5.21
CA ALA A 222 -28.28 -25.08 6.47
C ALA A 222 -26.94 -25.86 6.45
N ASN A 223 -25.89 -25.27 5.88
CA ASN A 223 -24.59 -25.93 5.67
C ASN A 223 -23.51 -25.52 6.71
N GLU A 224 -23.91 -25.07 7.90
CA GLU A 224 -22.98 -24.63 8.95
C GLU A 224 -21.99 -25.74 9.35
N GLU A 225 -22.47 -26.99 9.50
CA GLU A 225 -21.58 -28.11 9.84
C GLU A 225 -20.56 -28.41 8.76
N LEU A 226 -20.90 -28.23 7.49
CA LEU A 226 -19.98 -28.40 6.38
C LEU A 226 -18.84 -27.37 6.45
N GLU A 227 -19.17 -26.11 6.68
CA GLU A 227 -18.18 -25.04 6.78
C GLU A 227 -17.30 -25.19 8.03
N VAL A 228 -17.86 -25.62 9.17
CA VAL A 228 -17.08 -25.94 10.37
C VAL A 228 -16.08 -27.09 10.10
N LYS A 229 -16.51 -28.14 9.38
CA LYS A 229 -15.62 -29.26 9.00
C LYS A 229 -14.49 -28.81 8.06
N LYS A 230 -14.77 -27.95 7.08
CA LYS A 230 -13.76 -27.37 6.19
C LYS A 230 -12.75 -26.56 6.99
N PHE A 231 -13.23 -25.65 7.84
CA PHE A 231 -12.37 -24.83 8.69
C PHE A 231 -11.50 -25.69 9.62
N HIS A 232 -12.09 -26.72 10.24
CA HIS A 232 -11.33 -27.63 11.13
C HIS A 232 -10.18 -28.32 10.40
N LYS A 233 -10.38 -28.76 9.16
CA LYS A 233 -9.34 -29.39 8.35
C LYS A 233 -8.18 -28.42 8.08
N GLU A 234 -8.48 -27.18 7.68
CA GLU A 234 -7.46 -26.16 7.44
C GLU A 234 -6.74 -25.75 8.73
N ASN A 235 -7.45 -25.71 9.85
CA ASN A 235 -6.88 -25.42 11.17
C ASN A 235 -5.92 -26.53 11.66
N LEU A 236 -6.22 -27.79 11.35
CA LEU A 236 -5.29 -28.91 11.62
C LEU A 236 -4.04 -28.81 10.76
N ARG A 237 -4.17 -28.49 9.48
CA ARG A 237 -3.04 -28.24 8.57
C ARG A 237 -2.16 -27.10 9.08
N PHE A 238 -2.78 -26.02 9.57
CA PHE A 238 -2.05 -24.93 10.22
C PHE A 238 -1.25 -25.38 11.43
N LEU A 239 -1.82 -26.28 12.26
CA LEU A 239 -1.13 -26.85 13.42
C LEU A 239 0.12 -27.62 13.00
N ASP A 240 0.07 -28.39 11.91
CA ASP A 240 1.21 -29.16 11.42
C ASP A 240 2.33 -28.23 10.88
N ILE A 241 1.96 -27.19 10.12
CA ILE A 241 2.90 -26.15 9.68
C ILE A 241 3.55 -25.47 10.88
N LYS A 242 2.77 -25.18 11.92
CA LYS A 242 3.26 -24.54 13.15
C LYS A 242 4.21 -25.45 13.94
N ARG A 243 3.97 -26.76 13.92
CA ARG A 243 4.89 -27.77 14.51
C ARG A 243 6.25 -27.76 13.80
N GLU A 244 6.28 -27.71 12.47
CA GLU A 244 7.53 -27.62 11.71
C GLU A 244 8.26 -26.30 11.99
N PHE A 245 7.55 -25.18 12.08
CA PHE A 245 8.15 -23.91 12.49
C PHE A 245 8.81 -24.00 13.87
N TYR A 246 8.11 -24.54 14.88
CA TYR A 246 8.66 -24.68 16.23
C TYR A 246 9.85 -25.64 16.29
N LYS A 247 9.86 -26.69 15.47
CA LYS A 247 11.00 -27.60 15.34
C LYS A 247 12.25 -26.87 14.82
N HIS A 248 12.10 -26.06 13.76
CA HIS A 248 13.21 -25.26 13.24
C HIS A 248 13.65 -24.17 14.22
N MET A 249 12.74 -23.53 14.92
CA MET A 249 13.03 -22.58 15.99
C MET A 249 13.81 -23.25 17.13
N SER A 250 13.42 -24.46 17.52
CA SER A 250 14.14 -25.24 18.53
C SER A 250 15.57 -25.60 18.07
N ASN A 251 15.74 -25.99 16.80
CA ASN A 251 17.06 -26.27 16.25
C ASN A 251 17.97 -25.03 16.28
N PHE A 252 17.44 -23.86 15.98
CA PHE A 252 18.18 -22.60 16.10
C PHE A 252 18.63 -22.35 17.56
N GLN A 253 17.74 -22.56 18.53
CA GLN A 253 18.07 -22.41 19.94
C GLN A 253 19.11 -23.47 20.43
N VAL A 254 19.01 -24.69 19.90
CA VAL A 254 20.00 -25.76 20.23
C VAL A 254 21.39 -25.36 19.73
N VAL A 255 21.50 -24.86 18.48
CA VAL A 255 22.79 -24.39 17.95
C VAL A 255 23.36 -23.26 18.81
N TYR A 256 22.55 -22.27 19.17
CA TYR A 256 22.98 -21.19 20.06
C TYR A 256 23.51 -21.74 21.40
N ARG A 257 22.78 -22.67 22.07
CA ARG A 257 23.16 -23.27 23.34
C ARG A 257 24.42 -24.11 23.27
N ILE A 258 24.65 -24.80 22.14
CA ILE A 258 25.89 -25.58 21.94
C ILE A 258 27.09 -24.63 21.90
N PHE A 259 27.03 -23.54 21.12
CA PHE A 259 28.12 -22.58 21.04
C PHE A 259 28.32 -21.82 22.36
N ASP A 260 27.24 -21.45 23.05
CA ASP A 260 27.30 -20.92 24.42
C ASP A 260 28.08 -21.84 25.34
N GLY A 261 27.73 -23.12 25.41
CA GLY A 261 28.42 -24.12 26.23
C GLY A 261 29.89 -24.31 25.83
N ILE A 262 30.19 -24.38 24.53
CA ILE A 262 31.58 -24.57 24.04
C ILE A 262 32.44 -23.34 24.39
N MET A 263 31.94 -22.13 24.22
CA MET A 263 32.68 -20.91 24.53
C MET A 263 32.99 -20.81 26.05
N TYR A 264 32.02 -21.10 26.92
CA TYR A 264 32.25 -21.15 28.36
C TYR A 264 33.20 -22.28 28.73
N LEU A 265 33.05 -23.46 28.15
CA LEU A 265 33.97 -24.58 28.38
C LEU A 265 35.41 -24.21 27.99
N THR A 266 35.59 -23.52 26.89
CA THR A 266 36.89 -23.01 26.43
C THR A 266 37.52 -22.09 27.48
N VAL A 267 36.76 -21.15 28.04
CA VAL A 267 37.28 -20.27 29.11
C VAL A 267 37.59 -21.07 30.39
N ILE A 268 36.73 -21.99 30.77
CA ILE A 268 36.95 -22.80 31.96
C ILE A 268 38.24 -23.66 31.81
N VAL A 269 38.36 -24.38 30.71
CA VAL A 269 39.49 -25.32 30.53
C VAL A 269 40.79 -24.59 30.19
N LEU A 270 40.81 -23.83 29.09
CA LEU A 270 42.03 -23.13 28.67
C LEU A 270 42.37 -21.96 29.59
N GLY A 271 41.36 -21.23 30.10
CA GLY A 271 41.55 -20.19 31.09
C GLY A 271 42.16 -20.70 32.37
N SER A 272 41.63 -21.78 32.93
CA SER A 272 42.21 -22.40 34.12
C SER A 272 43.63 -22.93 33.88
N TYR A 273 43.90 -23.51 32.69
CA TYR A 273 45.26 -23.91 32.31
C TYR A 273 46.23 -22.72 32.27
N TYR A 274 45.85 -21.63 31.59
CA TYR A 274 46.68 -20.40 31.53
C TYR A 274 46.81 -19.73 32.90
N MET A 275 45.81 -19.84 33.76
CA MET A 275 45.89 -19.34 35.14
C MET A 275 46.87 -20.18 35.96
N LYS A 276 46.87 -21.54 35.82
CA LYS A 276 47.85 -22.42 36.45
C LYS A 276 49.30 -22.10 36.02
N VAL A 277 49.51 -21.77 34.75
CA VAL A 277 50.82 -21.40 34.17
C VAL A 277 51.22 -19.95 34.50
N GLY A 278 50.35 -19.19 35.15
CA GLY A 278 50.62 -17.77 35.52
C GLY A 278 50.50 -16.76 34.39
N LYS A 279 49.92 -17.14 33.22
CA LYS A 279 49.74 -16.24 32.08
C LYS A 279 48.48 -15.37 32.19
N ILE A 280 47.48 -15.75 32.94
CA ILE A 280 46.30 -14.97 33.28
C ILE A 280 45.98 -15.11 34.77
N ASN A 281 45.15 -14.22 35.28
CA ASN A 281 44.74 -14.26 36.69
C ASN A 281 43.19 -14.42 36.81
N ALA A 282 42.67 -14.47 38.04
CA ALA A 282 41.25 -14.68 38.29
C ALA A 282 40.38 -13.51 37.75
N GLY A 283 40.87 -12.28 37.84
CA GLY A 283 40.17 -11.13 37.26
C GLY A 283 40.12 -11.16 35.72
N ASP A 284 41.20 -11.70 35.09
CA ASP A 284 41.19 -11.91 33.64
C ASP A 284 40.17 -12.97 33.24
N MET A 285 40.09 -14.08 33.97
CA MET A 285 39.11 -15.14 33.72
C MET A 285 37.68 -14.63 33.87
N PHE A 286 37.42 -13.80 34.87
CA PHE A 286 36.13 -13.18 35.10
C PHE A 286 35.77 -12.22 33.93
N LEU A 287 36.73 -11.42 33.47
CA LEU A 287 36.54 -10.54 32.32
C LEU A 287 36.21 -11.34 31.04
N TYR A 288 36.94 -12.43 30.73
CA TYR A 288 36.63 -13.30 29.60
C TYR A 288 35.19 -13.82 29.66
N THR A 289 34.72 -14.23 30.83
CA THR A 289 33.36 -14.74 31.05
C THR A 289 32.30 -13.68 30.71
N LEU A 290 32.50 -12.43 31.14
CA LEU A 290 31.58 -11.33 30.86
C LEU A 290 31.57 -10.94 29.36
N TYR A 291 32.75 -10.90 28.75
CA TYR A 291 32.83 -10.59 27.31
C TYR A 291 32.27 -11.71 26.44
N ILE A 292 32.40 -12.99 26.81
CA ILE A 292 31.73 -14.07 26.07
C ILE A 292 30.22 -13.89 26.06
N ASN A 293 29.61 -13.57 27.20
CA ASN A 293 28.19 -13.32 27.27
C ASN A 293 27.78 -12.17 26.30
N MET A 294 28.56 -11.07 26.32
CA MET A 294 28.33 -9.94 25.43
C MET A 294 28.48 -10.33 23.94
N LEU A 295 29.55 -11.08 23.58
CA LEU A 295 29.81 -11.53 22.22
C LEU A 295 28.72 -12.47 21.69
N LEU A 296 28.27 -13.43 22.51
CA LEU A 296 27.17 -14.35 22.18
C LEU A 296 25.86 -13.59 21.87
N ASN A 297 25.52 -12.63 22.75
CA ASN A 297 24.34 -11.79 22.53
C ASN A 297 24.48 -10.92 21.27
N THR A 298 25.68 -10.40 21.01
CA THR A 298 25.97 -9.60 19.80
C THR A 298 25.78 -10.45 18.54
N VAL A 299 26.31 -11.67 18.50
CA VAL A 299 26.13 -12.58 17.36
C VAL A 299 24.66 -12.92 17.14
N LYS A 300 23.91 -13.19 18.21
CA LYS A 300 22.47 -13.44 18.12
C LYS A 300 21.75 -12.23 17.49
N LYS A 301 22.03 -11.02 17.99
CA LYS A 301 21.45 -9.78 17.44
C LYS A 301 21.78 -9.61 15.96
N ILE A 302 23.02 -9.84 15.52
CA ILE A 302 23.39 -9.78 14.09
C ILE A 302 22.49 -10.69 13.24
N VAL A 303 22.26 -11.93 13.69
CA VAL A 303 21.41 -12.88 12.94
C VAL A 303 19.95 -12.43 12.92
N ASP A 304 19.43 -11.88 14.01
CA ASP A 304 18.06 -11.36 14.09
C ASP A 304 17.89 -10.14 13.17
N TYR A 305 18.82 -9.19 13.19
CA TYR A 305 18.77 -7.99 12.33
C TYR A 305 19.03 -8.26 10.85
N MET A 306 19.65 -9.38 10.48
CA MET A 306 19.72 -9.81 9.08
C MET A 306 18.33 -10.10 8.50
N GLU A 307 17.37 -10.52 9.31
CA GLU A 307 15.98 -10.67 8.87
C GLU A 307 15.33 -9.31 8.60
N GLN A 308 15.50 -8.39 9.55
CA GLN A 308 14.95 -7.04 9.42
C GLN A 308 15.55 -6.31 8.20
N PHE A 309 16.84 -6.46 7.97
CA PHE A 309 17.51 -5.98 6.76
C PHE A 309 16.84 -6.50 5.49
N GLN A 310 16.56 -7.81 5.40
CA GLN A 310 15.92 -8.38 4.21
C GLN A 310 14.48 -7.92 4.03
N ARG A 311 13.70 -7.77 5.13
CA ARG A 311 12.34 -7.23 5.08
C ARG A 311 12.33 -5.79 4.62
N GLY A 312 13.19 -4.95 5.18
CA GLY A 312 13.34 -3.56 4.76
C GLY A 312 13.74 -3.43 3.29
N MET A 313 14.71 -4.24 2.83
CA MET A 313 15.09 -4.26 1.41
C MET A 313 13.94 -4.68 0.49
N THR A 314 13.11 -5.63 0.89
CA THR A 314 11.90 -6.01 0.14
C THR A 314 10.87 -4.89 0.15
N GLY A 315 10.70 -4.18 1.27
CA GLY A 315 9.84 -2.99 1.34
C GLY A 315 10.31 -1.87 0.41
N ILE A 316 11.61 -1.60 0.39
CA ILE A 316 12.23 -0.64 -0.55
C ILE A 316 12.01 -1.06 -2.00
N GLU A 317 12.19 -2.35 -2.33
CA GLU A 317 11.96 -2.88 -3.68
C GLU A 317 10.52 -2.62 -4.13
N ARG A 318 9.53 -2.97 -3.32
CA ARG A 318 8.11 -2.76 -3.62
C ARG A 318 7.73 -1.28 -3.70
N PHE A 319 8.35 -0.44 -2.89
CA PHE A 319 8.19 1.01 -3.00
C PHE A 319 8.70 1.52 -4.35
N ILE A 320 9.92 1.13 -4.75
CA ILE A 320 10.53 1.52 -6.02
C ILE A 320 9.74 0.97 -7.21
N GLU A 321 9.20 -0.26 -7.12
CA GLU A 321 8.32 -0.82 -8.16
C GLU A 321 7.16 0.13 -8.47
N ILE A 322 6.51 0.71 -7.46
CA ILE A 322 5.43 1.68 -7.68
C ILE A 322 5.98 3.00 -8.23
N MET A 323 7.04 3.52 -7.63
CA MET A 323 7.63 4.81 -8.05
C MET A 323 8.19 4.78 -9.48
N ASP A 324 8.56 3.60 -9.98
CA ASP A 324 9.06 3.41 -11.34
C ASP A 324 7.94 3.17 -12.37
N VAL A 325 6.67 3.05 -11.94
CA VAL A 325 5.53 3.00 -12.86
C VAL A 325 5.40 4.37 -13.52
N LYS A 326 5.52 4.38 -14.82
CA LYS A 326 5.35 5.61 -15.60
C LYS A 326 3.87 5.89 -15.82
N ASN A 327 3.51 7.16 -15.76
CA ASN A 327 2.24 7.58 -16.26
C ASN A 327 2.34 7.74 -17.78
N ASP A 328 1.64 6.89 -18.52
CA ASP A 328 1.63 6.93 -19.98
C ASP A 328 0.73 8.06 -20.51
N ILE A 329 -0.19 8.57 -19.68
CA ILE A 329 -1.14 9.64 -20.02
C ILE A 329 -0.67 10.93 -19.35
N VAL A 330 0.25 11.64 -19.98
CA VAL A 330 0.77 12.94 -19.51
C VAL A 330 0.34 14.08 -20.40
N ASP A 331 0.22 15.28 -19.83
CA ASP A 331 -0.03 16.49 -20.61
C ASP A 331 1.21 16.83 -21.44
N LYS A 332 1.00 17.17 -22.72
CA LYS A 332 2.07 17.72 -23.56
C LYS A 332 2.49 19.10 -23.02
N GLU A 333 3.75 19.49 -23.21
CA GLU A 333 4.24 20.81 -22.77
C GLU A 333 3.39 21.97 -23.28
N ASN A 334 2.90 21.86 -24.52
CA ASN A 334 2.05 22.85 -25.18
C ASN A 334 0.56 22.55 -25.08
N ALA A 335 0.13 21.69 -24.15
CA ALA A 335 -1.26 21.33 -23.97
C ALA A 335 -2.12 22.57 -23.64
N LYS A 336 -3.22 22.73 -24.38
CA LYS A 336 -4.14 23.87 -24.27
C LYS A 336 -5.08 23.72 -23.07
N VAL A 337 -5.51 24.86 -22.55
CA VAL A 337 -6.65 24.94 -21.64
C VAL A 337 -7.88 25.24 -22.46
N LEU A 338 -8.92 24.43 -22.32
CA LEU A 338 -10.21 24.71 -22.98
C LEU A 338 -10.88 25.89 -22.30
N THR A 339 -11.28 26.87 -23.11
CA THR A 339 -12.10 28.01 -22.70
C THR A 339 -13.36 28.04 -23.56
N ASP A 340 -14.51 28.36 -22.96
CA ASP A 340 -15.80 28.49 -23.67
C ASP A 340 -16.18 27.25 -24.49
N VAL A 341 -16.15 26.08 -23.86
CA VAL A 341 -16.38 24.78 -24.51
C VAL A 341 -17.81 24.72 -25.08
N SER A 342 -17.90 24.55 -26.38
CA SER A 342 -19.16 24.33 -27.10
C SER A 342 -19.69 22.92 -26.86
N GLY A 343 -18.81 21.95 -26.90
CA GLY A 343 -19.08 20.55 -26.62
C GLY A 343 -19.33 19.72 -27.88
N ASP A 344 -18.82 20.14 -29.04
CA ASP A 344 -18.77 19.27 -30.22
C ASP A 344 -17.76 18.16 -30.00
N ILE A 345 -18.12 16.91 -30.31
CA ILE A 345 -17.25 15.74 -30.11
C ILE A 345 -17.15 14.99 -31.44
N GLU A 346 -15.93 14.64 -31.83
CA GLU A 346 -15.67 13.91 -33.06
C GLU A 346 -14.71 12.74 -32.80
N PHE A 347 -15.07 11.57 -33.31
CA PHE A 347 -14.23 10.37 -33.34
C PHE A 347 -13.77 10.18 -34.78
N GLU A 348 -12.46 10.19 -35.01
CA GLU A 348 -11.83 10.02 -36.31
C GLU A 348 -11.03 8.73 -36.34
N ASN A 349 -11.54 7.69 -37.01
CA ASN A 349 -10.89 6.39 -37.21
C ASN A 349 -10.31 5.80 -35.93
N VAL A 350 -11.08 5.85 -34.83
CA VAL A 350 -10.61 5.45 -33.50
C VAL A 350 -10.57 3.94 -33.36
N SER A 351 -9.37 3.40 -33.09
CA SER A 351 -9.18 2.02 -32.67
C SER A 351 -8.62 1.97 -31.24
N PHE A 352 -9.03 0.97 -30.47
CA PHE A 352 -8.58 0.81 -29.08
C PHE A 352 -8.50 -0.66 -28.65
N ALA A 353 -7.41 -1.00 -27.94
CA ALA A 353 -7.26 -2.22 -27.16
C ALA A 353 -6.83 -1.88 -25.73
N TYR A 354 -7.30 -2.66 -24.74
CA TYR A 354 -6.85 -2.49 -23.36
C TYR A 354 -5.39 -2.96 -23.20
N PRO A 355 -4.59 -2.34 -22.29
CA PRO A 355 -3.17 -2.65 -22.14
C PRO A 355 -2.85 -4.12 -21.75
N ASP A 356 -3.82 -4.84 -21.23
CA ASP A 356 -3.75 -6.24 -20.81
C ASP A 356 -4.29 -7.23 -21.87
N SER A 357 -4.70 -6.74 -23.03
CA SER A 357 -5.29 -7.54 -24.12
C SER A 357 -4.79 -7.06 -25.49
N ASP A 358 -4.41 -8.01 -26.33
CA ASP A 358 -4.08 -7.72 -27.73
C ASP A 358 -5.34 -7.59 -28.63
N ALA A 359 -6.51 -7.94 -28.10
CA ALA A 359 -7.77 -7.85 -28.84
C ALA A 359 -8.28 -6.41 -28.92
N LYS A 360 -8.49 -5.90 -30.13
CA LYS A 360 -9.15 -4.60 -30.35
C LYS A 360 -10.60 -4.69 -29.83
N VAL A 361 -10.98 -3.73 -29.00
CA VAL A 361 -12.35 -3.56 -28.50
C VAL A 361 -13.12 -2.59 -29.39
N LEU A 362 -12.43 -1.60 -29.94
CA LEU A 362 -12.95 -0.69 -30.96
C LEU A 362 -12.03 -0.75 -32.16
N ASP A 363 -12.58 -0.81 -33.36
CA ASP A 363 -11.81 -0.83 -34.62
C ASP A 363 -12.42 0.12 -35.62
N ASP A 364 -11.64 1.14 -36.02
CA ASP A 364 -11.94 2.15 -37.03
C ASP A 364 -13.31 2.88 -36.82
N ILE A 365 -13.60 3.29 -35.58
CA ILE A 365 -14.85 3.95 -35.21
C ILE A 365 -14.80 5.44 -35.57
N SER A 366 -15.75 5.92 -36.38
CA SER A 366 -15.89 7.32 -36.74
C SER A 366 -17.34 7.78 -36.57
N PHE A 367 -17.56 8.86 -35.83
CA PHE A 367 -18.84 9.53 -35.66
C PHE A 367 -18.65 10.92 -35.05
N SER A 368 -19.68 11.76 -35.18
CA SER A 368 -19.70 13.10 -34.59
C SER A 368 -20.97 13.33 -33.78
N ILE A 369 -20.83 14.17 -32.77
CA ILE A 369 -21.92 14.66 -31.89
C ILE A 369 -21.83 16.18 -31.87
N ASN A 370 -22.90 16.83 -32.29
CA ASN A 370 -22.93 18.28 -32.31
C ASN A 370 -23.26 18.86 -30.94
N LYS A 371 -22.88 20.09 -30.71
CA LYS A 371 -23.21 20.86 -29.50
C LYS A 371 -24.69 20.70 -29.10
N GLY A 372 -24.90 20.30 -27.85
CA GLY A 372 -26.25 20.16 -27.28
C GLY A 372 -27.04 18.97 -27.79
N GLU A 373 -26.45 18.12 -28.63
CA GLU A 373 -27.05 16.88 -29.10
C GLU A 373 -27.06 15.84 -28.00
N ASN A 374 -28.15 15.06 -27.89
CA ASN A 374 -28.26 13.94 -26.97
C ASN A 374 -28.25 12.63 -27.76
N ILE A 375 -27.17 11.89 -27.69
CA ILE A 375 -27.06 10.60 -28.38
C ILE A 375 -27.18 9.42 -27.40
N ALA A 376 -27.74 8.31 -27.89
CA ALA A 376 -27.74 7.03 -27.21
C ALA A 376 -26.84 6.03 -27.94
N ILE A 377 -25.94 5.37 -27.22
CA ILE A 377 -25.14 4.26 -27.74
C ILE A 377 -25.77 2.95 -27.26
N VAL A 378 -26.18 2.13 -28.21
CA VAL A 378 -26.82 0.84 -27.99
C VAL A 378 -26.00 -0.30 -28.62
N GLY A 379 -26.13 -1.52 -28.13
CA GLY A 379 -25.44 -2.69 -28.66
C GLY A 379 -25.39 -3.80 -27.64
N SER A 380 -24.94 -4.98 -28.04
CA SER A 380 -24.79 -6.14 -27.14
C SER A 380 -23.80 -5.88 -25.99
N SER A 381 -23.85 -6.68 -24.93
CA SER A 381 -22.89 -6.59 -23.84
C SER A 381 -21.48 -6.92 -24.34
N GLY A 382 -20.47 -6.15 -23.89
CA GLY A 382 -19.07 -6.39 -24.25
C GLY A 382 -18.61 -5.72 -25.57
N VAL A 383 -19.47 -5.11 -26.34
CA VAL A 383 -19.15 -4.52 -27.68
C VAL A 383 -18.31 -3.23 -27.61
N GLY A 384 -18.03 -2.69 -26.42
CA GLY A 384 -17.19 -1.49 -26.30
C GLY A 384 -17.91 -0.19 -25.91
N LYS A 385 -19.19 -0.22 -25.53
CA LYS A 385 -19.96 1.00 -25.14
C LYS A 385 -19.30 1.75 -23.97
N THR A 386 -18.97 1.07 -22.89
CA THR A 386 -18.27 1.66 -21.73
C THR A 386 -16.84 2.08 -22.08
N THR A 387 -16.22 1.46 -23.09
CA THR A 387 -14.90 1.88 -23.59
C THR A 387 -14.97 3.29 -24.21
N ILE A 388 -16.00 3.58 -25.02
CA ILE A 388 -16.20 4.92 -25.58
C ILE A 388 -16.30 5.97 -24.46
N SER A 389 -17.09 5.70 -23.41
CA SER A 389 -17.23 6.61 -22.27
C SER A 389 -15.94 6.85 -21.49
N ASN A 390 -15.03 5.89 -21.47
CA ASN A 390 -13.74 5.99 -20.81
C ASN A 390 -12.67 6.70 -21.65
N LEU A 391 -12.81 6.69 -22.98
CA LEU A 391 -11.85 7.35 -23.89
C LEU A 391 -12.05 8.85 -23.93
N ILE A 392 -13.29 9.36 -23.88
CA ILE A 392 -13.60 10.80 -23.96
C ILE A 392 -12.94 11.60 -22.83
N PRO A 393 -12.99 11.20 -21.53
CA PRO A 393 -12.29 11.89 -20.43
C PRO A 393 -10.79 11.55 -20.36
N ARG A 394 -10.29 10.83 -21.38
CA ARG A 394 -8.91 10.41 -21.50
C ARG A 394 -8.45 9.61 -20.25
N PHE A 395 -9.23 8.57 -19.86
CA PHE A 395 -8.81 7.59 -18.87
C PHE A 395 -7.88 6.54 -19.49
N TYR A 396 -7.97 6.38 -20.81
CA TYR A 396 -7.09 5.59 -21.67
C TYR A 396 -6.73 6.40 -22.91
N GLU A 397 -5.59 6.10 -23.52
CA GLU A 397 -5.20 6.63 -24.83
C GLU A 397 -5.76 5.76 -25.95
N VAL A 398 -6.21 6.36 -27.03
CA VAL A 398 -6.57 5.64 -28.25
C VAL A 398 -5.32 4.98 -28.87
N THR A 399 -5.50 3.79 -29.44
CA THR A 399 -4.39 3.08 -30.13
C THR A 399 -4.12 3.69 -31.49
N GLU A 400 -5.18 4.00 -32.24
CA GLU A 400 -5.13 4.65 -33.56
C GLU A 400 -6.26 5.68 -33.66
N GLY A 401 -6.12 6.64 -34.53
CA GLY A 401 -7.12 7.69 -34.73
C GLY A 401 -7.02 8.85 -33.73
N ALA A 402 -8.08 9.64 -33.63
CA ALA A 402 -8.17 10.80 -32.76
C ALA A 402 -9.58 11.00 -32.21
N ILE A 403 -9.69 11.58 -31.01
CA ILE A 403 -10.94 12.11 -30.45
C ILE A 403 -10.76 13.61 -30.29
N LEU A 404 -11.65 14.37 -30.91
CA LEU A 404 -11.59 15.81 -30.86
C LEU A 404 -12.76 16.39 -30.04
N ILE A 405 -12.48 17.46 -29.30
CA ILE A 405 -13.48 18.29 -28.64
C ILE A 405 -13.31 19.69 -29.18
N ASP A 406 -14.39 20.25 -29.77
CA ASP A 406 -14.39 21.54 -30.44
C ASP A 406 -13.22 21.66 -31.47
N GLY A 407 -12.99 20.59 -32.25
CA GLY A 407 -11.93 20.51 -33.26
C GLY A 407 -10.50 20.40 -32.71
N THR A 408 -10.33 20.22 -31.40
CA THR A 408 -9.01 20.03 -30.76
C THR A 408 -8.87 18.60 -30.24
N ASP A 409 -7.82 17.91 -30.65
CA ASP A 409 -7.50 16.56 -30.16
C ASP A 409 -7.35 16.57 -28.63
N ILE A 410 -8.00 15.62 -27.93
CA ILE A 410 -7.96 15.51 -26.48
C ILE A 410 -6.52 15.29 -25.94
N ARG A 411 -5.59 14.81 -26.78
CA ARG A 411 -4.17 14.66 -26.46
C ARG A 411 -3.43 16.00 -26.38
N ASP A 412 -3.97 17.05 -27.01
CA ASP A 412 -3.45 18.42 -27.01
C ASP A 412 -4.11 19.30 -25.97
N ILE A 413 -5.01 18.74 -25.16
CA ILE A 413 -5.74 19.44 -24.10
C ILE A 413 -5.16 19.00 -22.74
N LYS A 414 -4.99 19.93 -21.79
CA LYS A 414 -4.65 19.60 -20.42
C LYS A 414 -5.73 18.73 -19.80
N GLN A 415 -5.35 17.56 -19.26
CA GLN A 415 -6.29 16.59 -18.67
C GLN A 415 -7.24 17.22 -17.65
N LYS A 416 -6.70 18.12 -16.80
CA LYS A 416 -7.53 18.83 -15.82
C LYS A 416 -8.61 19.64 -16.51
N SER A 417 -8.26 20.42 -17.54
CA SER A 417 -9.22 21.24 -18.29
C SER A 417 -10.22 20.38 -19.04
N LEU A 418 -9.80 19.28 -19.66
CA LEU A 418 -10.68 18.32 -20.33
C LEU A 418 -11.71 17.77 -19.34
N ARG A 419 -11.24 17.24 -18.20
CA ARG A 419 -12.11 16.61 -17.18
C ARG A 419 -12.97 17.64 -16.45
N ASP A 420 -12.54 18.86 -16.27
CA ASP A 420 -13.37 19.94 -15.69
C ASP A 420 -14.63 20.21 -16.54
N ASN A 421 -14.56 20.02 -17.86
CA ASN A 421 -15.66 20.24 -18.81
C ASN A 421 -16.52 19.00 -19.10
N ILE A 422 -16.21 17.83 -18.49
CA ILE A 422 -16.96 16.59 -18.67
C ILE A 422 -17.57 16.17 -17.34
N GLY A 423 -18.87 15.91 -17.30
CA GLY A 423 -19.58 15.30 -16.18
C GLY A 423 -19.89 13.84 -16.47
N ILE A 424 -19.62 12.97 -15.51
CA ILE A 424 -19.88 11.54 -15.65
C ILE A 424 -20.83 11.10 -14.55
N VAL A 425 -21.95 10.47 -14.93
CA VAL A 425 -22.84 9.75 -14.02
C VAL A 425 -22.63 8.26 -14.27
N GLN A 426 -22.00 7.59 -13.31
CA GLN A 426 -21.62 6.18 -13.42
C GLN A 426 -22.75 5.24 -13.04
N GLN A 427 -22.72 4.03 -13.57
CA GLN A 427 -23.64 2.94 -13.22
C GLN A 427 -23.52 2.59 -11.72
N GLU A 428 -22.31 2.32 -11.25
CA GLU A 428 -22.01 2.09 -9.84
C GLU A 428 -21.56 3.38 -9.16
N VAL A 429 -22.42 3.92 -8.29
CA VAL A 429 -22.14 5.16 -7.57
C VAL A 429 -21.15 4.92 -6.46
N TYR A 430 -20.01 5.61 -6.51
CA TYR A 430 -19.07 5.66 -5.42
C TYR A 430 -19.25 6.94 -4.58
N LEU A 431 -19.58 6.76 -3.30
CA LEU A 431 -19.63 7.84 -2.32
C LEU A 431 -18.47 7.68 -1.33
N PHE A 432 -17.77 8.77 -1.07
CA PHE A 432 -16.71 8.80 -0.07
C PHE A 432 -17.30 8.75 1.35
N SER A 433 -16.57 8.13 2.27
CA SER A 433 -16.90 8.21 3.70
C SER A 433 -16.86 9.67 4.15
N GLY A 434 -17.96 10.15 4.71
CA GLY A 434 -18.13 11.54 5.07
C GLY A 434 -19.60 11.92 5.13
N THR A 435 -19.91 13.21 5.13
CA THR A 435 -21.27 13.76 5.13
C THR A 435 -21.84 13.82 3.70
N ILE A 436 -23.14 14.01 3.59
CA ILE A 436 -23.82 14.26 2.30
C ILE A 436 -23.27 15.54 1.69
N TYR A 437 -23.08 16.60 2.50
CA TYR A 437 -22.50 17.87 2.05
C TYR A 437 -21.12 17.67 1.41
N GLU A 438 -20.20 16.99 2.10
CA GLU A 438 -18.86 16.71 1.60
C GLU A 438 -18.88 15.93 0.28
N ASN A 439 -19.82 15.02 0.14
CA ASN A 439 -20.01 14.26 -1.07
C ASN A 439 -20.54 15.08 -2.25
N ILE A 440 -21.43 16.03 -2.05
CA ILE A 440 -21.94 16.89 -3.13
C ILE A 440 -20.91 17.96 -3.49
N VAL A 441 -20.28 18.62 -2.50
CA VAL A 441 -19.30 19.69 -2.71
C VAL A 441 -18.03 19.19 -3.44
N TYR A 442 -17.80 17.88 -3.46
CA TYR A 442 -16.73 17.27 -4.23
C TYR A 442 -16.78 17.63 -5.74
N GLY A 443 -17.97 17.92 -6.28
CA GLY A 443 -18.15 18.39 -7.65
C GLY A 443 -17.52 19.76 -7.92
N LYS A 444 -17.46 20.65 -6.90
CA LYS A 444 -16.89 22.01 -7.00
C LYS A 444 -16.44 22.50 -5.64
N LYS A 445 -15.14 22.45 -5.36
CA LYS A 445 -14.52 22.71 -4.04
C LYS A 445 -14.94 24.01 -3.33
N ASN A 446 -15.19 25.09 -4.09
CA ASN A 446 -15.49 26.42 -3.53
C ASN A 446 -16.96 26.79 -3.72
N ALA A 447 -17.85 25.80 -3.80
CA ALA A 447 -19.29 26.06 -3.91
C ALA A 447 -19.84 26.57 -2.56
N SER A 448 -20.77 27.51 -2.62
CA SER A 448 -21.52 27.95 -1.44
C SER A 448 -22.50 26.85 -0.99
N PHE A 449 -22.97 26.92 0.25
CA PHE A 449 -24.03 26.03 0.72
C PHE A 449 -25.30 26.16 -0.11
N GLU A 450 -25.63 27.37 -0.56
CA GLU A 450 -26.78 27.64 -1.43
C GLU A 450 -26.65 26.94 -2.79
N ASP A 451 -25.42 26.89 -3.36
CA ASP A 451 -25.15 26.15 -4.60
C ASP A 451 -25.35 24.64 -4.41
N VAL A 452 -24.88 24.11 -3.28
CA VAL A 452 -25.04 22.70 -2.91
C VAL A 452 -26.52 22.35 -2.72
N GLU A 453 -27.27 23.19 -2.02
CA GLU A 453 -28.71 23.02 -1.82
C GLU A 453 -29.47 23.07 -3.14
N LYS A 454 -29.15 24.02 -4.04
CA LYS A 454 -29.73 24.13 -5.38
C LYS A 454 -29.43 22.87 -6.20
N ALA A 455 -28.20 22.40 -6.19
CA ALA A 455 -27.81 21.17 -6.89
C ALA A 455 -28.57 19.95 -6.35
N ALA A 456 -28.75 19.84 -5.04
CA ALA A 456 -29.52 18.79 -4.40
C ALA A 456 -31.01 18.83 -4.80
N LYS A 457 -31.60 20.02 -4.89
CA LYS A 457 -32.99 20.22 -5.37
C LYS A 457 -33.14 19.77 -6.82
N MET A 458 -32.22 20.19 -7.69
CA MET A 458 -32.24 19.80 -9.10
C MET A 458 -32.06 18.31 -9.34
N ALA A 459 -31.32 17.63 -8.46
CA ALA A 459 -31.10 16.19 -8.48
C ALA A 459 -32.23 15.39 -7.76
N GLY A 460 -33.29 16.03 -7.28
CA GLY A 460 -34.33 15.38 -6.49
C GLY A 460 -33.83 14.77 -5.17
N ALA A 461 -32.71 15.25 -4.67
CA ALA A 461 -32.08 14.75 -3.44
C ALA A 461 -32.52 15.52 -2.19
N TYR A 462 -32.95 16.76 -2.33
CA TYR A 462 -33.20 17.67 -1.22
C TYR A 462 -34.20 17.13 -0.20
N ASP A 463 -35.34 16.61 -0.65
CA ASP A 463 -36.43 16.20 0.24
C ASP A 463 -35.99 15.07 1.17
N PHE A 464 -35.40 13.98 0.64
CA PHE A 464 -34.91 12.90 1.49
C PHE A 464 -33.76 13.33 2.41
N ILE A 465 -32.91 14.29 1.96
CA ILE A 465 -31.83 14.83 2.81
C ILE A 465 -32.44 15.57 4.00
N MET A 466 -33.50 16.35 3.81
CA MET A 466 -34.16 17.11 4.85
C MET A 466 -34.94 16.23 5.84
N GLU A 467 -35.31 15.02 5.46
CA GLU A 467 -35.93 14.01 6.33
C GLU A 467 -34.92 13.32 7.27
N LEU A 468 -33.62 13.41 6.96
CA LEU A 468 -32.56 12.81 7.79
C LEU A 468 -32.32 13.69 9.04
N PRO A 469 -31.97 13.06 10.20
CA PRO A 469 -31.77 13.80 11.47
C PRO A 469 -30.78 14.95 11.34
N ASP A 470 -29.63 14.71 10.69
CA ASP A 470 -28.54 15.68 10.55
C ASP A 470 -28.54 16.34 9.17
N LYS A 471 -29.58 16.14 8.35
CA LYS A 471 -29.74 16.75 7.01
C LYS A 471 -28.47 16.58 6.16
N PHE A 472 -27.90 17.68 5.65
CA PHE A 472 -26.68 17.66 4.84
C PHE A 472 -25.44 17.20 5.61
N ASP A 473 -25.42 17.33 6.94
CA ASP A 473 -24.32 16.86 7.79
C ASP A 473 -24.44 15.37 8.16
N THR A 474 -25.47 14.68 7.66
CA THR A 474 -25.64 13.25 7.89
C THR A 474 -24.45 12.46 7.35
N TYR A 475 -23.77 11.71 8.23
CA TYR A 475 -22.66 10.83 7.90
C TYR A 475 -23.16 9.53 7.26
N ILE A 476 -22.75 9.26 6.02
CA ILE A 476 -23.29 8.19 5.18
C ILE A 476 -22.56 6.85 5.27
N GLY A 477 -21.42 6.78 5.98
CA GLY A 477 -20.63 5.56 6.14
C GLY A 477 -19.78 5.24 4.89
N GLU A 478 -19.07 4.11 4.95
CA GLU A 478 -18.27 3.64 3.81
C GLU A 478 -19.15 3.35 2.60
N ARG A 479 -18.77 3.89 1.44
CA ARG A 479 -19.51 3.74 0.17
C ARG A 479 -21.00 4.05 0.28
N GLY A 480 -21.39 4.89 1.25
CA GLY A 480 -22.78 5.26 1.47
C GLY A 480 -23.69 4.09 1.91
N THR A 481 -23.19 3.15 2.70
CA THR A 481 -23.94 1.94 3.15
C THR A 481 -25.26 2.26 3.83
N LYS A 482 -25.42 3.47 4.37
CA LYS A 482 -26.65 3.91 5.04
C LYS A 482 -27.73 4.43 4.08
N LEU A 483 -27.44 4.51 2.78
CA LEU A 483 -28.34 5.07 1.77
C LEU A 483 -28.82 3.99 0.80
N SER A 484 -30.06 4.17 0.31
CA SER A 484 -30.59 3.33 -0.78
C SER A 484 -29.85 3.62 -2.09
N GLY A 485 -29.95 2.71 -3.09
CA GLY A 485 -29.36 2.89 -4.41
C GLY A 485 -29.81 4.20 -5.07
N GLY A 486 -31.10 4.49 -5.03
CA GLY A 486 -31.66 5.74 -5.59
C GLY A 486 -31.20 7.00 -4.87
N GLN A 487 -30.99 6.95 -3.55
CA GLN A 487 -30.44 8.07 -2.79
C GLN A 487 -28.98 8.34 -3.18
N LYS A 488 -28.17 7.26 -3.30
CA LYS A 488 -26.78 7.39 -3.78
C LYS A 488 -26.71 8.01 -5.17
N GLN A 489 -27.55 7.53 -6.08
CA GLN A 489 -27.60 8.03 -7.45
C GLN A 489 -27.93 9.53 -7.49
N ARG A 490 -28.93 9.97 -6.74
CA ARG A 490 -29.33 11.38 -6.65
C ARG A 490 -28.20 12.28 -6.08
N ILE A 491 -27.41 11.79 -5.12
CA ILE A 491 -26.23 12.50 -4.61
C ILE A 491 -25.15 12.61 -5.72
N SER A 492 -24.92 11.52 -6.47
CA SER A 492 -24.00 11.54 -7.61
C SER A 492 -24.42 12.54 -8.69
N ILE A 493 -25.72 12.59 -9.02
CA ILE A 493 -26.27 13.54 -9.96
C ILE A 493 -26.13 14.98 -9.42
N ALA A 494 -26.34 15.21 -8.11
CA ALA A 494 -26.13 16.51 -7.50
C ALA A 494 -24.67 17.00 -7.63
N ARG A 495 -23.67 16.10 -7.54
CA ARG A 495 -22.26 16.43 -7.85
C ARG A 495 -22.09 16.99 -9.26
N VAL A 496 -22.76 16.39 -10.24
CA VAL A 496 -22.65 16.79 -11.66
C VAL A 496 -23.40 18.09 -11.89
N PHE A 497 -24.57 18.31 -11.28
CA PHE A 497 -25.26 19.60 -11.31
C PHE A 497 -24.39 20.73 -10.76
N LEU A 498 -23.74 20.50 -9.62
CA LEU A 498 -22.86 21.49 -8.98
C LEU A 498 -21.65 21.82 -9.85
N LYS A 499 -21.09 20.82 -10.53
CA LYS A 499 -19.97 20.97 -11.49
C LYS A 499 -20.38 21.74 -12.72
N ASN A 500 -21.60 21.55 -13.20
CA ASN A 500 -22.21 22.21 -14.36
C ASN A 500 -21.39 22.14 -15.67
N PRO A 501 -20.99 20.94 -16.13
CA PRO A 501 -20.17 20.79 -17.33
C PRO A 501 -20.97 20.88 -18.61
N PRO A 502 -20.37 21.33 -19.77
CA PRO A 502 -21.02 21.36 -21.07
C PRO A 502 -21.21 19.98 -21.73
N ILE A 503 -20.39 18.98 -21.34
CA ILE A 503 -20.44 17.63 -21.87
C ILE A 503 -20.84 16.66 -20.75
N LEU A 504 -21.76 15.74 -21.04
CA LEU A 504 -22.26 14.73 -20.12
C LEU A 504 -22.07 13.32 -20.68
N ILE A 505 -21.64 12.42 -19.82
CA ILE A 505 -21.60 10.98 -20.06
C ILE A 505 -22.47 10.30 -19.01
N LEU A 506 -23.52 9.62 -19.47
CA LEU A 506 -24.47 8.92 -18.63
C LEU A 506 -24.32 7.40 -18.88
N ASP A 507 -23.75 6.69 -17.91
CA ASP A 507 -23.52 5.24 -17.99
C ASP A 507 -24.55 4.51 -17.12
N GLU A 508 -25.58 3.90 -17.73
CA GLU A 508 -26.62 3.10 -17.09
C GLU A 508 -27.17 3.62 -15.74
N ALA A 509 -27.35 4.90 -15.61
CA ALA A 509 -27.61 5.58 -14.33
C ALA A 509 -28.87 5.10 -13.57
N THR A 510 -29.63 4.12 -14.07
CA THR A 510 -30.93 3.70 -13.49
C THR A 510 -31.10 2.19 -13.32
N SER A 511 -30.10 1.36 -13.61
CA SER A 511 -30.23 -0.10 -13.79
C SER A 511 -30.60 -0.92 -12.52
N ALA A 512 -30.54 -0.35 -11.32
CA ALA A 512 -30.77 -1.08 -10.05
C ALA A 512 -31.74 -0.35 -9.09
N LEU A 513 -32.67 0.45 -9.61
CA LEU A 513 -33.54 1.31 -8.80
C LEU A 513 -34.99 0.78 -8.77
N ASP A 514 -35.69 1.06 -7.67
CA ASP A 514 -37.13 0.90 -7.57
C ASP A 514 -37.86 1.93 -8.47
N ASN A 515 -39.07 1.63 -8.91
CA ASN A 515 -39.81 2.43 -9.88
C ASN A 515 -39.96 3.92 -9.50
N ASN A 516 -40.16 4.22 -8.21
CA ASN A 516 -40.30 5.60 -7.74
C ASN A 516 -38.96 6.35 -7.78
N SER A 517 -37.89 5.74 -7.29
CA SER A 517 -36.53 6.32 -7.35
C SER A 517 -36.09 6.49 -8.79
N GLU A 518 -36.43 5.55 -9.67
CA GLU A 518 -36.13 5.63 -11.10
C GLU A 518 -36.77 6.82 -11.76
N ALA A 519 -38.07 7.07 -11.55
CA ALA A 519 -38.76 8.21 -12.16
C ALA A 519 -38.11 9.54 -11.76
N ILE A 520 -37.74 9.71 -10.47
CA ILE A 520 -37.06 10.93 -9.97
C ILE A 520 -35.67 11.08 -10.60
N VAL A 521 -34.89 9.99 -10.67
CA VAL A 521 -33.56 9.99 -11.27
C VAL A 521 -33.66 10.32 -12.77
N GLN A 522 -34.58 9.69 -13.50
CA GLN A 522 -34.80 9.96 -14.92
C GLN A 522 -35.14 11.41 -15.16
N GLN A 523 -36.09 11.99 -14.41
CA GLN A 523 -36.44 13.40 -14.51
C GLN A 523 -35.23 14.33 -14.24
N SER A 524 -34.42 13.98 -13.24
CA SER A 524 -33.20 14.74 -12.89
C SER A 524 -32.16 14.68 -14.02
N LEU A 525 -31.99 13.51 -14.67
CA LEU A 525 -31.09 13.33 -15.81
C LEU A 525 -31.58 14.10 -17.03
N GLU A 526 -32.89 14.13 -17.30
CA GLU A 526 -33.48 14.94 -18.38
C GLU A 526 -33.25 16.44 -18.15
N ILE A 527 -33.40 16.93 -16.92
CA ILE A 527 -33.09 18.32 -16.57
C ILE A 527 -31.60 18.59 -16.74
N LEU A 528 -30.74 17.66 -16.32
CA LEU A 528 -29.28 17.76 -16.40
C LEU A 528 -28.82 17.82 -17.87
N SER A 529 -29.43 17.05 -18.77
CA SER A 529 -29.04 16.97 -20.19
C SER A 529 -29.43 18.18 -21.01
N LYS A 530 -30.42 19.01 -20.57
CA LYS A 530 -30.89 20.15 -21.33
C LYS A 530 -29.78 21.18 -21.64
N GLY A 531 -29.56 21.43 -22.93
CA GLY A 531 -28.56 22.38 -23.41
C GLY A 531 -27.11 21.90 -23.32
N ARG A 532 -26.86 20.63 -23.04
CA ARG A 532 -25.55 20.02 -22.98
C ARG A 532 -25.40 18.90 -24.00
N THR A 533 -24.20 18.72 -24.50
CA THR A 533 -23.86 17.55 -25.30
C THR A 533 -23.86 16.31 -24.41
N THR A 534 -24.74 15.36 -24.71
CA THR A 534 -24.97 14.22 -23.83
C THR A 534 -24.76 12.89 -24.55
N ILE A 535 -23.95 12.03 -23.99
CA ILE A 535 -23.74 10.66 -24.46
C ILE A 535 -24.32 9.74 -23.42
N THR A 536 -25.29 8.93 -23.80
CA THR A 536 -25.95 7.97 -22.94
C THR A 536 -25.62 6.55 -23.37
N ILE A 537 -25.01 5.76 -22.51
CA ILE A 537 -24.91 4.32 -22.68
C ILE A 537 -26.23 3.75 -22.16
N ALA A 538 -27.09 3.36 -23.10
CA ALA A 538 -28.47 3.05 -22.77
C ALA A 538 -28.71 1.54 -22.78
N HIS A 539 -29.27 1.04 -21.67
CA HIS A 539 -29.87 -0.29 -21.56
C HIS A 539 -31.39 -0.23 -21.37
N ARG A 540 -31.96 0.97 -21.17
CA ARG A 540 -33.40 1.16 -20.99
C ARG A 540 -34.08 1.81 -22.18
N LEU A 541 -35.23 1.26 -22.57
CA LEU A 541 -36.00 1.66 -23.72
C LEU A 541 -36.44 3.13 -23.68
N SER A 542 -36.81 3.65 -22.49
CA SER A 542 -37.23 5.06 -22.32
C SER A 542 -36.12 6.05 -22.66
N THR A 543 -34.90 5.76 -22.24
CA THR A 543 -33.71 6.59 -22.48
C THR A 543 -33.31 6.57 -23.96
N ILE A 544 -33.38 5.40 -24.59
CA ILE A 544 -33.07 5.21 -26.00
C ILE A 544 -34.06 6.00 -26.88
N ARG A 545 -35.35 5.93 -26.59
CA ARG A 545 -36.41 6.55 -27.40
C ARG A 545 -36.32 8.07 -27.42
N ASN A 546 -35.87 8.69 -26.33
CA ASN A 546 -35.79 10.14 -26.18
C ASN A 546 -34.48 10.75 -26.73
N ALA A 547 -33.55 9.94 -27.23
CA ALA A 547 -32.31 10.43 -27.84
C ALA A 547 -32.58 11.06 -29.21
N SER A 548 -31.88 12.14 -29.50
CA SER A 548 -31.95 12.80 -30.82
C SER A 548 -31.32 11.96 -31.94
N LYS A 549 -30.34 11.12 -31.55
CA LYS A 549 -29.67 10.19 -32.46
C LYS A 549 -29.25 8.93 -31.68
N ILE A 550 -29.41 7.79 -32.28
CA ILE A 550 -29.03 6.48 -31.73
C ILE A 550 -27.89 5.94 -32.61
N LEU A 551 -26.83 5.49 -31.97
CA LEU A 551 -25.72 4.79 -32.61
C LEU A 551 -25.74 3.31 -32.17
N VAL A 552 -25.84 2.42 -33.17
CA VAL A 552 -25.82 0.97 -32.91
C VAL A 552 -24.41 0.46 -33.09
N LEU A 553 -23.77 0.15 -31.97
CA LEU A 553 -22.41 -0.37 -31.91
C LEU A 553 -22.42 -1.90 -31.93
N THR A 554 -21.65 -2.48 -32.86
CA THR A 554 -21.43 -3.92 -33.00
C THR A 554 -19.92 -4.23 -32.98
N GLU A 555 -19.54 -5.48 -33.14
CA GLU A 555 -18.13 -5.88 -33.28
C GLU A 555 -17.48 -5.32 -34.55
N ASN A 556 -18.28 -4.95 -35.57
CA ASN A 556 -17.82 -4.36 -36.83
C ASN A 556 -17.81 -2.83 -36.80
N GLY A 557 -18.10 -2.21 -35.65
CA GLY A 557 -18.20 -0.75 -35.55
C GLY A 557 -19.64 -0.22 -35.45
N ILE A 558 -19.88 1.03 -35.90
CA ILE A 558 -21.21 1.63 -35.90
C ILE A 558 -21.92 1.23 -37.20
N GLU A 559 -22.82 0.25 -37.12
CA GLU A 559 -23.52 -0.29 -38.28
C GLU A 559 -24.82 0.47 -38.60
N GLU A 560 -25.49 1.02 -37.58
CA GLU A 560 -26.70 1.79 -37.77
C GLU A 560 -26.66 3.11 -37.00
N SER A 561 -27.19 4.15 -37.59
CA SER A 561 -27.33 5.48 -36.99
C SER A 561 -28.61 6.14 -37.47
N GLY A 562 -29.36 6.75 -36.56
CA GLY A 562 -30.61 7.45 -36.88
C GLY A 562 -31.46 7.72 -35.65
N THR A 563 -32.66 8.27 -35.86
CA THR A 563 -33.67 8.42 -34.81
C THR A 563 -34.34 7.08 -34.49
N HIS A 564 -35.05 7.02 -33.38
CA HIS A 564 -35.83 5.83 -33.02
C HIS A 564 -36.79 5.37 -34.13
N GLU A 565 -37.53 6.30 -34.71
CA GLU A 565 -38.52 6.01 -35.77
C GLU A 565 -37.85 5.51 -37.06
N GLU A 566 -36.73 6.12 -37.45
CA GLU A 566 -35.97 5.71 -38.64
C GLU A 566 -35.41 4.30 -38.51
N LEU A 567 -34.82 4.00 -37.35
CA LEU A 567 -34.21 2.69 -37.08
C LEU A 567 -35.25 1.59 -36.87
N MET A 568 -36.41 1.89 -36.29
CA MET A 568 -37.52 0.94 -36.19
C MET A 568 -38.08 0.59 -37.59
N ASN A 569 -38.21 1.57 -38.49
CA ASN A 569 -38.69 1.36 -39.85
C ASN A 569 -37.71 0.58 -40.75
N LYS A 570 -36.41 0.57 -40.40
CA LYS A 570 -35.38 -0.21 -41.11
C LYS A 570 -35.44 -1.70 -40.81
N GLU A 571 -36.12 -2.12 -39.71
CA GLU A 571 -36.20 -3.49 -39.21
C GLU A 571 -34.84 -4.21 -39.10
N GLY A 572 -33.78 -3.41 -38.80
CA GLY A 572 -32.41 -3.88 -38.76
C GLY A 572 -31.95 -4.37 -37.37
N ILE A 573 -30.68 -4.15 -37.03
CA ILE A 573 -30.07 -4.58 -35.76
C ILE A 573 -30.75 -3.87 -34.59
N TYR A 574 -31.02 -2.56 -34.71
CA TYR A 574 -31.71 -1.81 -33.67
C TYR A 574 -33.12 -2.36 -33.38
N PHE A 575 -33.87 -2.66 -34.39
CA PHE A 575 -35.23 -3.23 -34.27
C PHE A 575 -35.19 -4.55 -33.47
N ASN A 576 -34.24 -5.44 -33.77
CA ASN A 576 -34.06 -6.70 -33.09
C ASN A 576 -33.66 -6.51 -31.62
N LEU A 577 -32.73 -5.61 -31.35
CA LEU A 577 -32.29 -5.29 -29.96
C LEU A 577 -33.45 -4.68 -29.16
N TYR A 578 -34.23 -3.78 -29.78
CA TYR A 578 -35.35 -3.12 -29.13
C TYR A 578 -36.46 -4.10 -28.75
N ASN A 579 -36.86 -4.99 -29.70
CA ASN A 579 -37.90 -5.98 -29.45
C ASN A 579 -37.45 -7.04 -28.42
N LYS A 580 -36.21 -7.47 -28.45
CA LYS A 580 -35.68 -8.41 -27.45
C LYS A 580 -35.79 -7.82 -26.03
N ASN A 581 -35.44 -6.56 -25.84
CA ASN A 581 -35.56 -5.86 -24.56
C ASN A 581 -37.03 -5.71 -24.11
N ILE A 582 -38.00 -5.59 -25.06
CA ILE A 582 -39.43 -5.56 -24.73
C ILE A 582 -39.90 -6.93 -24.26
N ASP A 583 -39.42 -7.99 -24.87
CA ASP A 583 -39.84 -9.36 -24.51
C ASP A 583 -39.31 -9.75 -23.14
N GLU A 584 -38.08 -9.39 -22.82
CA GLU A 584 -37.48 -9.55 -21.47
C GLU A 584 -38.19 -8.73 -20.37
N LEU A 585 -38.92 -7.66 -20.72
CA LEU A 585 -39.75 -6.88 -19.77
C LEU A 585 -41.16 -7.44 -19.59
N LYS A 586 -41.60 -8.39 -20.44
CA LYS A 586 -42.94 -9.02 -20.37
C LYS A 586 -42.91 -10.36 -19.64
N GLU A 587 -41.75 -10.98 -19.48
CA GLU A 587 -41.50 -12.15 -18.64
C GLU A 587 -41.18 -11.75 -17.18
#